data_36f27a246258bf34106cdcba500aa122
#
_entry.id   36f27a246258bf34106cdcba500aa122
#
_cell.length_a   1.000
_cell.length_b   1.000
_cell.length_c   1.000
_cell.angle_alpha   90.00
_cell.angle_beta   90.00
_cell.angle_gamma   90.00
#
_symmetry.space_group_name_H-M   'P 1'
#
loop_
_entity.id
_entity.type
_entity.pdbx_description
1 polymer ?
#
loop_
_entity_poly.entity_id
_entity_poly.type
_entity_poly.pdbx_seq_one_letter_code
_entity_poly.pdbx_strand_id
1 'polypeptide(L)'
;IIYEDITERKQAEKQLQDTLESLRKAVGATMQVMVAAVETRDPYTSGHQKRSADLARAIAAEMGLPPEKIEGIRMAGSIHDIGKLSIPAEILSKPTKLSEIEFSLIKEHAKKGYEMLKDVESPWPLAEIVRQHHERIDGSGYPRNLKGDDILIEARILSVADVVEAMASHRPYRPGLGIDAALNEIEKNRGILYDNVVADACLRLFREKGFKLEGLDYKR
;
A
#
# COMPACT_ATOMS: atom_id res chain seq x y z
N ILE A 1 45.84 -22.65 -24.32
CA ILE A 1 44.50 -22.49 -23.75
C ILE A 1 44.69 -22.40 -22.25
N ILE A 2 44.47 -21.24 -21.67
CA ILE A 2 44.50 -21.02 -20.21
C ILE A 2 43.18 -21.43 -19.68
N TYR A 3 43.08 -22.51 -18.90
CA TYR A 3 41.89 -22.85 -18.14
C TYR A 3 41.90 -22.03 -16.85
N GLU A 4 41.07 -21.02 -16.77
CA GLU A 4 40.83 -20.28 -15.52
C GLU A 4 39.97 -21.17 -14.61
N ASP A 5 40.43 -21.44 -13.40
CA ASP A 5 39.65 -22.17 -12.40
C ASP A 5 38.59 -21.23 -11.85
N ILE A 6 37.36 -21.38 -12.34
CA ILE A 6 36.18 -20.56 -11.96
C ILE A 6 35.44 -21.09 -10.72
N THR A 7 36.00 -22.11 -10.03
CA THR A 7 35.33 -22.80 -8.92
C THR A 7 35.11 -21.87 -7.74
N GLU A 8 36.16 -21.15 -7.32
CA GLU A 8 36.03 -20.17 -6.22
C GLU A 8 35.09 -19.05 -6.54
N ARG A 9 35.11 -18.54 -7.76
CA ARG A 9 34.19 -17.49 -8.21
C ARG A 9 32.72 -17.96 -8.17
N LYS A 10 32.45 -19.17 -8.67
CA LYS A 10 31.09 -19.75 -8.62
C LYS A 10 30.61 -20.01 -7.20
N GLN A 11 31.50 -20.42 -6.31
CA GLN A 11 31.19 -20.62 -4.90
C GLN A 11 30.85 -19.27 -4.23
N ALA A 12 31.63 -18.23 -4.47
CA ALA A 12 31.40 -16.89 -3.94
C ALA A 12 30.08 -16.30 -4.48
N GLU A 13 29.81 -16.44 -5.79
CA GLU A 13 28.56 -16.02 -6.41
C GLU A 13 27.34 -16.73 -5.78
N LYS A 14 27.41 -18.03 -5.58
CA LYS A 14 26.37 -18.81 -4.92
C LYS A 14 26.16 -18.37 -3.47
N GLN A 15 27.24 -18.21 -2.71
CA GLN A 15 27.17 -17.78 -1.31
C GLN A 15 26.56 -16.38 -1.19
N LEU A 16 26.91 -15.45 -2.10
CA LEU A 16 26.30 -14.12 -2.17
C LEU A 16 24.79 -14.21 -2.45
N GLN A 17 24.41 -15.06 -3.39
CA GLN A 17 22.99 -15.25 -3.76
C GLN A 17 22.18 -15.84 -2.59
N ASP A 18 22.72 -16.86 -1.91
CA ASP A 18 22.10 -17.48 -0.73
C ASP A 18 21.96 -16.46 0.42
N THR A 19 22.98 -15.62 0.62
CA THR A 19 22.98 -14.57 1.63
C THR A 19 21.93 -13.49 1.32
N LEU A 20 21.84 -13.04 0.07
CA LEU A 20 20.85 -12.06 -0.38
C LEU A 20 19.43 -12.62 -0.22
N GLU A 21 19.20 -13.89 -0.54
CA GLU A 21 17.91 -14.51 -0.35
C GLU A 21 17.51 -14.60 1.14
N SER A 22 18.48 -14.98 1.98
CA SER A 22 18.29 -15.03 3.44
C SER A 22 17.95 -13.66 4.02
N LEU A 23 18.68 -12.61 3.58
CA LEU A 23 18.41 -11.23 4.00
C LEU A 23 17.03 -10.76 3.56
N ARG A 24 16.63 -11.03 2.31
CA ARG A 24 15.29 -10.70 1.82
C ARG A 24 14.19 -11.38 2.64
N LYS A 25 14.38 -12.65 3.01
CA LYS A 25 13.44 -13.38 3.87
C LYS A 25 13.36 -12.75 5.28
N ALA A 26 14.51 -12.38 5.86
CA ALA A 26 14.55 -11.74 7.18
C ALA A 26 13.85 -10.38 7.19
N VAL A 27 14.11 -9.54 6.19
CA VAL A 27 13.42 -8.25 6.01
C VAL A 27 11.92 -8.44 5.84
N GLY A 28 11.51 -9.40 5.00
CA GLY A 28 10.10 -9.72 4.81
C GLY A 28 9.41 -10.17 6.11
N ALA A 29 10.07 -11.01 6.90
CA ALA A 29 9.54 -11.45 8.20
C ALA A 29 9.41 -10.28 9.19
N THR A 30 10.40 -9.39 9.25
CA THR A 30 10.34 -8.19 10.10
C THR A 30 9.17 -7.29 9.71
N MET A 31 8.95 -7.08 8.41
CA MET A 31 7.78 -6.33 7.93
C MET A 31 6.46 -6.97 8.32
N GLN A 32 6.34 -8.31 8.23
CA GLN A 32 5.13 -9.02 8.67
C GLN A 32 4.85 -8.82 10.16
N VAL A 33 5.87 -8.79 11.00
CA VAL A 33 5.70 -8.48 12.43
C VAL A 33 5.19 -7.05 12.63
N MET A 34 5.69 -6.07 11.89
CA MET A 34 5.19 -4.69 11.95
C MET A 34 3.72 -4.60 11.50
N VAL A 35 3.38 -5.26 10.41
CA VAL A 35 1.98 -5.33 9.92
C VAL A 35 1.08 -5.95 10.98
N ALA A 36 1.47 -7.10 11.55
CA ALA A 36 0.71 -7.76 12.61
C ALA A 36 0.52 -6.87 13.86
N ALA A 37 1.54 -6.07 14.23
CA ALA A 37 1.43 -5.13 15.33
C ALA A 37 0.37 -4.03 15.07
N VAL A 38 0.28 -3.52 13.83
CA VAL A 38 -0.77 -2.57 13.43
C VAL A 38 -2.14 -3.24 13.44
N GLU A 39 -2.27 -4.42 12.83
CA GLU A 39 -3.53 -5.17 12.74
C GLU A 39 -4.05 -5.60 14.12
N THR A 40 -3.16 -5.86 15.09
CA THR A 40 -3.56 -6.15 16.47
C THR A 40 -4.27 -4.97 17.12
N ARG A 41 -3.92 -3.74 16.76
CA ARG A 41 -4.53 -2.52 17.30
C ARG A 41 -5.74 -2.05 16.50
N ASP A 42 -5.76 -2.34 15.21
CA ASP A 42 -6.88 -2.07 14.30
C ASP A 42 -7.39 -3.39 13.72
N PRO A 43 -8.22 -4.13 14.48
CA PRO A 43 -8.67 -5.48 14.09
C PRO A 43 -9.50 -5.50 12.79
N TYR A 44 -9.81 -4.32 12.25
CA TYR A 44 -10.56 -4.16 11.00
C TYR A 44 -9.69 -4.16 9.75
N THR A 45 -8.38 -4.20 9.95
CA THR A 45 -7.40 -4.15 8.85
C THR A 45 -6.70 -5.49 8.60
N SER A 46 -7.21 -6.61 9.18
CA SER A 46 -6.59 -7.93 8.94
C SER A 46 -6.51 -8.25 7.45
N GLY A 47 -5.27 -8.41 6.97
CA GLY A 47 -4.95 -8.64 5.57
C GLY A 47 -5.17 -7.45 4.63
N HIS A 48 -5.70 -6.32 5.11
CA HIS A 48 -5.89 -5.11 4.32
C HIS A 48 -4.59 -4.59 3.72
N GLN A 49 -3.55 -4.46 4.55
CA GLN A 49 -2.26 -3.93 4.10
C GLN A 49 -1.64 -4.82 3.01
N LYS A 50 -1.72 -6.14 3.16
CA LYS A 50 -1.26 -7.07 2.13
C LYS A 50 -2.05 -6.90 0.83
N ARG A 51 -3.39 -6.89 0.90
CA ARG A 51 -4.24 -6.79 -0.29
C ARG A 51 -4.07 -5.44 -1.00
N SER A 52 -3.97 -4.34 -0.25
CA SER A 52 -3.68 -3.01 -0.80
C SER A 52 -2.31 -2.96 -1.47
N ALA A 53 -1.28 -3.55 -0.85
CA ALA A 53 0.07 -3.63 -1.41
C ALA A 53 0.11 -4.48 -2.69
N ASP A 54 -0.59 -5.63 -2.71
CA ASP A 54 -0.66 -6.51 -3.88
C ASP A 54 -1.41 -5.85 -5.05
N LEU A 55 -2.49 -5.13 -4.77
CA LEU A 55 -3.20 -4.34 -5.78
C LEU A 55 -2.36 -3.17 -6.29
N ALA A 56 -1.72 -2.42 -5.40
CA ALA A 56 -0.84 -1.31 -5.79
C ALA A 56 0.31 -1.79 -6.68
N ARG A 57 0.93 -2.94 -6.34
CA ARG A 57 1.93 -3.61 -7.16
C ARG A 57 1.38 -3.97 -8.54
N ALA A 58 0.17 -4.54 -8.61
CA ALA A 58 -0.46 -4.93 -9.86
C ALA A 58 -0.76 -3.70 -10.75
N ILE A 59 -1.27 -2.60 -10.16
CA ILE A 59 -1.51 -1.34 -10.87
C ILE A 59 -0.19 -0.79 -11.42
N ALA A 60 0.87 -0.75 -10.62
CA ALA A 60 2.19 -0.28 -11.04
C ALA A 60 2.76 -1.11 -12.20
N ALA A 61 2.62 -2.43 -12.15
CA ALA A 61 3.02 -3.33 -13.23
C ALA A 61 2.20 -3.12 -14.50
N GLU A 62 0.88 -2.91 -14.37
CA GLU A 62 -0.03 -2.62 -15.48
C GLU A 62 0.31 -1.28 -16.18
N MET A 63 0.81 -0.32 -15.41
CA MET A 63 1.31 0.96 -15.92
C MET A 63 2.70 0.85 -16.57
N GLY A 64 3.39 -0.29 -16.46
CA GLY A 64 4.73 -0.49 -17.00
C GLY A 64 5.84 0.22 -16.21
N LEU A 65 5.66 0.42 -14.91
CA LEU A 65 6.70 1.02 -14.08
C LEU A 65 7.91 0.07 -13.96
N PRO A 66 9.14 0.63 -13.75
CA PRO A 66 10.33 -0.19 -13.52
C PRO A 66 10.18 -1.11 -12.29
N PRO A 67 10.80 -2.31 -12.31
CA PRO A 67 10.70 -3.28 -11.21
C PRO A 67 11.09 -2.72 -9.84
N GLU A 68 12.08 -1.83 -9.78
CA GLU A 68 12.53 -1.18 -8.55
C GLU A 68 11.43 -0.29 -7.95
N LYS A 69 10.71 0.47 -8.79
CA LYS A 69 9.58 1.29 -8.34
C LYS A 69 8.40 0.43 -7.88
N ILE A 70 8.10 -0.65 -8.61
CA ILE A 70 7.06 -1.61 -8.24
C ILE A 70 7.33 -2.20 -6.85
N GLU A 71 8.58 -2.55 -6.55
CA GLU A 71 8.97 -3.07 -5.25
C GLU A 71 8.84 -2.02 -4.15
N GLY A 72 9.24 -0.76 -4.41
CA GLY A 72 9.05 0.36 -3.48
C GLY A 72 7.58 0.60 -3.14
N ILE A 73 6.70 0.53 -4.14
CA ILE A 73 5.24 0.66 -3.96
C ILE A 73 4.70 -0.48 -3.10
N ARG A 74 5.12 -1.72 -3.37
CA ARG A 74 4.73 -2.89 -2.58
C ARG A 74 5.15 -2.76 -1.12
N MET A 75 6.41 -2.35 -0.91
CA MET A 75 6.94 -2.10 0.44
C MET A 75 6.14 -1.05 1.18
N ALA A 76 5.96 0.13 0.57
CA ALA A 76 5.19 1.21 1.17
C ALA A 76 3.73 0.79 1.45
N GLY A 77 3.09 0.09 0.51
CA GLY A 77 1.74 -0.44 0.68
C GLY A 77 1.60 -1.42 1.84
N SER A 78 2.64 -2.22 2.11
CA SER A 78 2.62 -3.16 3.23
C SER A 78 2.66 -2.48 4.61
N ILE A 79 3.17 -1.24 4.70
CA ILE A 79 3.36 -0.52 5.96
C ILE A 79 2.67 0.87 5.98
N HIS A 80 1.81 1.16 5.00
CA HIS A 80 1.25 2.51 4.85
C HIS A 80 0.50 3.02 6.09
N ASP A 81 -0.07 2.11 6.83
CA ASP A 81 -0.84 2.37 8.05
C ASP A 81 -0.01 2.30 9.35
N ILE A 82 1.34 2.20 9.28
CA ILE A 82 2.20 2.05 10.46
C ILE A 82 1.96 3.15 11.52
N GLY A 83 1.60 4.34 11.09
CA GLY A 83 1.29 5.45 11.98
C GLY A 83 0.06 5.25 12.86
N LYS A 84 -0.82 4.29 12.55
CA LYS A 84 -1.95 3.90 13.41
C LYS A 84 -1.50 3.39 14.78
N LEU A 85 -0.25 2.95 14.92
CA LEU A 85 0.34 2.61 16.23
C LEU A 85 0.30 3.78 17.22
N SER A 86 0.26 5.02 16.74
CA SER A 86 0.17 6.24 17.58
C SER A 86 -1.28 6.66 17.89
N ILE A 87 -2.26 6.00 17.31
CA ILE A 87 -3.68 6.34 17.51
C ILE A 87 -4.24 5.51 18.69
N PRO A 88 -5.05 6.08 19.59
CA PRO A 88 -5.70 5.31 20.65
C PRO A 88 -6.54 4.16 20.07
N ALA A 89 -6.38 2.95 20.64
CA ALA A 89 -7.06 1.76 20.15
C ALA A 89 -8.60 1.88 20.25
N GLU A 90 -9.09 2.62 21.24
CA GLU A 90 -10.50 2.89 21.48
C GLU A 90 -11.13 3.68 20.32
N ILE A 91 -10.35 4.53 19.64
CA ILE A 91 -10.81 5.25 18.45
C ILE A 91 -10.79 4.33 17.23
N LEU A 92 -9.71 3.56 17.06
CA LEU A 92 -9.57 2.64 15.92
C LEU A 92 -10.63 1.53 15.94
N SER A 93 -10.96 1.01 17.14
CA SER A 93 -11.92 -0.10 17.32
C SER A 93 -13.34 0.36 17.63
N LYS A 94 -13.65 1.66 17.54
CA LYS A 94 -14.96 2.22 17.89
C LYS A 94 -16.08 1.64 17.01
N PRO A 95 -17.12 1.02 17.60
CA PRO A 95 -18.20 0.39 16.82
C PRO A 95 -19.24 1.35 16.25
N THR A 96 -19.08 2.64 16.46
CA THR A 96 -20.02 3.68 15.99
C THR A 96 -19.31 4.64 15.04
N LYS A 97 -20.08 5.53 14.41
CA LYS A 97 -19.50 6.60 13.62
C LYS A 97 -18.56 7.45 14.47
N LEU A 98 -17.41 7.77 13.89
CA LEU A 98 -16.43 8.68 14.48
C LEU A 98 -16.99 10.12 14.50
N SER A 99 -16.69 10.85 15.57
CA SER A 99 -16.86 12.32 15.56
C SER A 99 -15.80 12.98 14.65
N GLU A 100 -16.00 14.24 14.32
CA GLU A 100 -15.01 14.99 13.51
C GLU A 100 -13.63 15.05 14.18
N ILE A 101 -13.61 15.19 15.52
CA ILE A 101 -12.35 15.20 16.30
C ILE A 101 -11.68 13.84 16.23
N GLU A 102 -12.40 12.75 16.44
CA GLU A 102 -11.84 11.38 16.35
C GLU A 102 -11.33 11.08 14.93
N PHE A 103 -12.07 11.50 13.92
CA PHE A 103 -11.63 11.33 12.53
C PHE A 103 -10.38 12.17 12.22
N SER A 104 -10.28 13.39 12.76
CA SER A 104 -9.07 14.20 12.62
C SER A 104 -7.86 13.55 13.27
N LEU A 105 -8.02 12.87 14.41
CA LEU A 105 -6.96 12.10 15.05
C LEU A 105 -6.53 10.91 14.19
N ILE A 106 -7.48 10.20 13.56
CA ILE A 106 -7.13 9.12 12.64
C ILE A 106 -6.32 9.64 11.46
N LYS A 107 -6.66 10.79 10.88
CA LYS A 107 -5.90 11.38 9.77
C LYS A 107 -4.41 11.62 10.09
N GLU A 108 -4.10 11.82 11.37
CA GLU A 108 -2.69 12.00 11.81
C GLU A 108 -1.81 10.78 11.53
N HIS A 109 -2.39 9.57 11.29
CA HIS A 109 -1.56 8.37 11.05
C HIS A 109 -0.62 8.53 9.85
N ALA A 110 -1.03 9.22 8.79
CA ALA A 110 -0.18 9.44 7.61
C ALA A 110 1.07 10.27 7.98
N LYS A 111 0.89 11.33 8.79
CA LYS A 111 1.99 12.14 9.32
C LYS A 111 2.84 11.35 10.33
N LYS A 112 2.20 10.60 11.22
CA LYS A 112 2.91 9.75 12.21
C LYS A 112 3.70 8.64 11.55
N GLY A 113 3.17 8.02 10.50
CA GLY A 113 3.89 7.05 9.69
C GLY A 113 5.14 7.65 9.04
N TYR A 114 5.04 8.86 8.49
CA TYR A 114 6.20 9.60 8.00
C TYR A 114 7.25 9.82 9.10
N GLU A 115 6.84 10.31 10.28
CA GLU A 115 7.78 10.55 11.39
C GLU A 115 8.49 9.27 11.86
N MET A 116 7.85 8.11 11.76
CA MET A 116 8.46 6.82 12.08
C MET A 116 9.46 6.35 11.03
N LEU A 117 9.27 6.74 9.77
CA LEU A 117 10.02 6.19 8.63
C LEU A 117 11.07 7.17 8.06
N LYS A 118 11.01 8.46 8.37
CA LYS A 118 11.84 9.50 7.74
C LYS A 118 13.35 9.30 7.88
N ASP A 119 13.78 8.67 8.98
CA ASP A 119 15.19 8.42 9.27
C ASP A 119 15.62 6.98 8.88
N VAL A 120 14.73 6.21 8.27
CA VAL A 120 15.03 4.86 7.78
C VAL A 120 15.69 4.97 6.40
N GLU A 121 16.94 4.49 6.31
CA GLU A 121 17.63 4.40 5.03
C GLU A 121 16.93 3.40 4.10
N SER A 122 16.45 3.87 2.97
CA SER A 122 15.76 3.05 1.97
C SER A 122 16.08 3.58 0.58
N PRO A 123 16.23 2.69 -0.43
CA PRO A 123 16.36 3.11 -1.82
C PRO A 123 15.09 3.75 -2.39
N TRP A 124 13.97 3.64 -1.67
CA TRP A 124 12.67 4.19 -2.06
C TRP A 124 12.21 5.25 -1.07
N PRO A 125 11.45 6.25 -1.49
CA PRO A 125 10.94 7.30 -0.62
C PRO A 125 9.76 6.82 0.25
N LEU A 126 9.94 5.72 1.02
CA LEU A 126 8.88 5.04 1.76
C LEU A 126 8.11 6.00 2.67
N ALA A 127 8.83 6.84 3.42
CA ALA A 127 8.23 7.80 4.33
C ALA A 127 7.29 8.77 3.61
N GLU A 128 7.72 9.33 2.46
CA GLU A 128 6.89 10.25 1.68
C GLU A 128 5.70 9.53 1.02
N ILE A 129 5.85 8.30 0.53
CA ILE A 129 4.73 7.51 0.00
C ILE A 129 3.68 7.30 1.09
N VAL A 130 4.11 6.87 2.28
CA VAL A 130 3.23 6.68 3.45
C VAL A 130 2.56 7.97 3.88
N ARG A 131 3.27 9.11 3.83
CA ARG A 131 2.69 10.41 4.16
C ARG A 131 1.60 10.84 3.18
N GLN A 132 1.74 10.48 1.90
CA GLN A 132 0.93 11.01 0.81
C GLN A 132 -0.22 10.09 0.36
N HIS A 133 -0.34 8.87 0.89
CA HIS A 133 -1.31 7.88 0.37
C HIS A 133 -2.78 8.31 0.51
N HIS A 134 -3.09 9.29 1.33
CA HIS A 134 -4.41 9.90 1.44
C HIS A 134 -4.54 11.25 0.75
N GLU A 135 -3.50 11.72 0.05
CA GLU A 135 -3.65 12.89 -0.81
C GLU A 135 -4.57 12.59 -2.01
N ARG A 136 -5.19 13.64 -2.52
CA ARG A 136 -6.08 13.60 -3.70
C ARG A 136 -5.61 14.62 -4.70
N ILE A 137 -5.67 14.30 -6.01
CA ILE A 137 -5.09 15.16 -7.05
C ILE A 137 -5.72 16.56 -7.13
N ASP A 138 -6.94 16.75 -6.61
CA ASP A 138 -7.63 18.03 -6.50
C ASP A 138 -7.19 18.86 -5.27
N GLY A 139 -6.42 18.27 -4.34
CA GLY A 139 -5.97 18.88 -3.09
C GLY A 139 -6.95 18.74 -1.93
N SER A 140 -8.01 17.96 -2.07
CA SER A 140 -8.96 17.67 -0.98
C SER A 140 -8.46 16.62 0.02
N GLY A 141 -7.32 15.97 -0.29
CA GLY A 141 -6.69 14.97 0.55
C GLY A 141 -5.97 15.51 1.77
N TYR A 142 -5.23 14.66 2.46
CA TYR A 142 -4.46 15.02 3.66
C TYR A 142 -3.14 14.23 3.70
N PRO A 143 -2.12 14.65 4.48
CA PRO A 143 -2.11 15.72 5.48
C PRO A 143 -1.68 17.10 4.95
N ARG A 144 -1.22 17.21 3.70
CA ARG A 144 -0.63 18.45 3.16
C ARG A 144 -1.49 19.14 2.10
N ASN A 145 -2.58 18.51 1.68
CA ASN A 145 -3.45 18.98 0.59
C ASN A 145 -2.68 19.22 -0.73
N LEU A 146 -1.78 18.29 -1.06
CA LEU A 146 -1.00 18.32 -2.29
C LEU A 146 -1.91 18.16 -3.51
N LYS A 147 -1.47 18.71 -4.66
CA LYS A 147 -2.23 18.67 -5.90
C LYS A 147 -1.43 18.04 -7.04
N GLY A 148 -2.13 17.32 -7.90
CA GLY A 148 -1.58 16.85 -9.17
C GLY A 148 -0.20 16.22 -9.01
N ASP A 149 0.80 16.78 -9.71
CA ASP A 149 2.15 16.23 -9.76
C ASP A 149 3.01 16.47 -8.52
N ASP A 150 2.53 17.25 -7.54
CA ASP A 150 3.17 17.35 -6.23
C ASP A 150 3.03 16.05 -5.41
N ILE A 151 2.09 15.16 -5.79
CA ILE A 151 1.91 13.85 -5.20
C ILE A 151 2.76 12.83 -5.95
N LEU A 152 3.59 12.08 -5.25
CA LEU A 152 4.38 10.99 -5.83
C LEU A 152 3.48 10.00 -6.57
N ILE A 153 3.91 9.53 -7.74
CA ILE A 153 3.13 8.54 -8.51
C ILE A 153 2.88 7.27 -7.69
N GLU A 154 3.85 6.87 -6.88
CA GLU A 154 3.75 5.74 -5.96
C GLU A 154 2.61 5.93 -4.95
N ALA A 155 2.45 7.14 -4.43
CA ALA A 155 1.36 7.48 -3.50
C ALA A 155 0.00 7.56 -4.20
N ARG A 156 -0.07 8.09 -5.44
CA ARG A 156 -1.30 8.07 -6.26
C ARG A 156 -1.78 6.64 -6.52
N ILE A 157 -0.85 5.71 -6.81
CA ILE A 157 -1.14 4.29 -7.01
C ILE A 157 -1.67 3.67 -5.72
N LEU A 158 -0.97 3.89 -4.60
CA LEU A 158 -1.37 3.36 -3.31
C LEU A 158 -2.72 3.90 -2.86
N SER A 159 -2.99 5.18 -3.11
CA SER A 159 -4.28 5.84 -2.82
C SER A 159 -5.47 5.16 -3.50
N VAL A 160 -5.32 4.75 -4.76
CA VAL A 160 -6.37 4.01 -5.51
C VAL A 160 -6.51 2.59 -4.95
N ALA A 161 -5.40 1.91 -4.71
CA ALA A 161 -5.41 0.54 -4.19
C ALA A 161 -6.05 0.46 -2.80
N ASP A 162 -5.73 1.39 -1.92
CA ASP A 162 -6.29 1.50 -0.58
C ASP A 162 -7.80 1.70 -0.60
N VAL A 163 -8.29 2.63 -1.41
CA VAL A 163 -9.73 2.90 -1.55
C VAL A 163 -10.48 1.69 -2.09
N VAL A 164 -9.96 1.05 -3.13
CA VAL A 164 -10.60 -0.13 -3.73
C VAL A 164 -10.69 -1.27 -2.71
N GLU A 165 -9.60 -1.56 -2.01
CA GLU A 165 -9.57 -2.59 -0.97
C GLU A 165 -10.52 -2.25 0.18
N ALA A 166 -10.44 -1.03 0.70
CA ALA A 166 -11.27 -0.59 1.83
C ALA A 166 -12.77 -0.60 1.53
N MET A 167 -13.17 -0.34 0.29
CA MET A 167 -14.57 -0.41 -0.12
C MET A 167 -15.04 -1.84 -0.40
N ALA A 168 -14.19 -2.66 -0.98
CA ALA A 168 -14.52 -4.03 -1.32
C ALA A 168 -14.60 -4.95 -0.10
N SER A 169 -13.76 -4.69 0.92
CA SER A 169 -13.66 -5.54 2.12
C SER A 169 -14.78 -5.30 3.12
N HIS A 170 -15.19 -6.38 3.80
CA HIS A 170 -16.08 -6.29 4.95
C HIS A 170 -15.35 -5.64 6.12
N ARG A 171 -16.05 -4.71 6.78
CA ARG A 171 -15.63 -4.16 8.08
C ARG A 171 -16.73 -4.43 9.10
N PRO A 172 -16.44 -4.65 10.39
CA PRO A 172 -17.44 -5.06 11.38
C PRO A 172 -18.65 -4.17 11.50
N TYR A 173 -18.53 -2.87 11.18
CA TYR A 173 -19.67 -1.92 11.22
C TYR A 173 -20.29 -1.65 9.86
N ARG A 174 -19.67 -2.18 8.79
CA ARG A 174 -20.16 -1.95 7.44
C ARG A 174 -19.85 -3.18 6.58
N PRO A 175 -20.87 -3.85 6.04
CA PRO A 175 -20.67 -4.80 4.96
C PRO A 175 -19.80 -4.16 3.88
N GLY A 176 -18.89 -4.92 3.28
CA GLY A 176 -18.19 -4.45 2.10
C GLY A 176 -19.21 -4.02 1.05
N LEU A 177 -18.94 -2.91 0.40
CA LEU A 177 -19.80 -2.42 -0.70
C LEU A 177 -19.67 -3.28 -1.96
N GLY A 178 -18.66 -4.18 -1.96
CA GLY A 178 -18.30 -5.02 -3.09
C GLY A 178 -17.38 -4.32 -4.07
N ILE A 179 -16.78 -5.12 -4.92
CA ILE A 179 -15.78 -4.64 -5.89
C ILE A 179 -16.40 -3.69 -6.92
N ASP A 180 -17.61 -3.95 -7.39
CA ASP A 180 -18.27 -3.12 -8.39
C ASP A 180 -18.50 -1.69 -7.89
N ALA A 181 -18.91 -1.53 -6.63
CA ALA A 181 -19.06 -0.22 -6.01
C ALA A 181 -17.70 0.51 -5.88
N ALA A 182 -16.63 -0.22 -5.53
CA ALA A 182 -15.30 0.34 -5.46
C ALA A 182 -14.80 0.81 -6.83
N LEU A 183 -14.98 -0.01 -7.87
CA LEU A 183 -14.57 0.36 -9.23
C LEU A 183 -15.37 1.54 -9.77
N ASN A 184 -16.66 1.62 -9.47
CA ASN A 184 -17.52 2.76 -9.84
C ASN A 184 -17.08 4.05 -9.14
N GLU A 185 -16.61 3.97 -7.89
CA GLU A 185 -16.02 5.11 -7.17
C GLU A 185 -14.77 5.62 -7.88
N ILE A 186 -13.85 4.71 -8.26
CA ILE A 186 -12.63 5.08 -8.98
C ILE A 186 -12.96 5.70 -10.34
N GLU A 187 -13.89 5.10 -11.10
CA GLU A 187 -14.29 5.59 -12.42
C GLU A 187 -14.95 6.96 -12.36
N LYS A 188 -15.88 7.16 -11.42
CA LYS A 188 -16.61 8.42 -11.24
C LYS A 188 -15.70 9.58 -10.87
N ASN A 189 -14.66 9.32 -10.06
CA ASN A 189 -13.75 10.34 -9.54
C ASN A 189 -12.39 10.35 -10.27
N ARG A 190 -12.29 9.66 -11.41
CA ARG A 190 -11.14 9.67 -12.29
C ARG A 190 -10.86 11.08 -12.80
N GLY A 191 -9.63 11.55 -12.65
CA GLY A 191 -9.22 12.90 -13.03
C GLY A 191 -9.73 14.01 -12.08
N ILE A 192 -10.46 13.65 -11.04
CA ILE A 192 -10.94 14.58 -10.00
C ILE A 192 -10.18 14.28 -8.70
N LEU A 193 -10.40 13.10 -8.11
CA LEU A 193 -9.73 12.66 -6.88
C LEU A 193 -8.54 11.75 -7.17
N TYR A 194 -8.61 10.97 -8.24
CA TYR A 194 -7.63 9.95 -8.62
C TYR A 194 -6.98 10.28 -9.96
N ASP A 195 -5.69 10.01 -10.05
CA ASP A 195 -4.93 10.15 -11.29
C ASP A 195 -5.56 9.31 -12.42
N ASN A 196 -5.70 9.89 -13.61
CA ASN A 196 -6.34 9.25 -14.76
C ASN A 196 -5.66 7.94 -15.14
N VAL A 197 -4.33 7.94 -15.22
CA VAL A 197 -3.55 6.78 -15.69
C VAL A 197 -3.61 5.66 -14.67
N VAL A 198 -3.55 6.01 -13.37
CA VAL A 198 -3.67 5.06 -12.27
C VAL A 198 -5.08 4.45 -12.22
N ALA A 199 -6.11 5.28 -12.31
CA ALA A 199 -7.50 4.83 -12.33
C ALA A 199 -7.77 3.89 -13.52
N ASP A 200 -7.31 4.25 -14.72
CA ASP A 200 -7.46 3.42 -15.92
C ASP A 200 -6.74 2.07 -15.78
N ALA A 201 -5.53 2.05 -15.25
CA ALA A 201 -4.79 0.81 -15.00
C ALA A 201 -5.53 -0.09 -13.99
N CYS A 202 -6.06 0.48 -12.92
CA CYS A 202 -6.87 -0.24 -11.95
C CYS A 202 -8.11 -0.86 -12.60
N LEU A 203 -8.89 -0.09 -13.35
CA LEU A 203 -10.10 -0.56 -14.02
C LEU A 203 -9.81 -1.68 -15.03
N ARG A 204 -8.74 -1.56 -15.83
CA ARG A 204 -8.32 -2.62 -16.76
C ARG A 204 -7.98 -3.93 -16.04
N LEU A 205 -7.27 -3.86 -14.92
CA LEU A 205 -6.92 -5.06 -14.15
C LEU A 205 -8.15 -5.88 -13.78
N PHE A 206 -9.19 -5.23 -13.26
CA PHE A 206 -10.40 -5.94 -12.82
C PHE A 206 -11.32 -6.34 -13.97
N ARG A 207 -11.58 -5.41 -14.91
CA ARG A 207 -12.60 -5.60 -15.96
C ARG A 207 -12.10 -6.42 -17.14
N GLU A 208 -10.81 -6.33 -17.48
CA GLU A 208 -10.27 -6.97 -18.68
C GLU A 208 -9.32 -8.13 -18.36
N LYS A 209 -8.54 -8.02 -17.26
CA LYS A 209 -7.54 -9.03 -16.90
C LYS A 209 -7.97 -10.00 -15.80
N GLY A 210 -9.16 -9.81 -15.23
CA GLY A 210 -9.72 -10.70 -14.22
C GLY A 210 -8.97 -10.73 -12.90
N PHE A 211 -8.31 -9.62 -12.53
CA PHE A 211 -7.63 -9.49 -11.24
C PHE A 211 -8.61 -9.70 -10.08
N LYS A 212 -8.15 -10.38 -9.04
CA LYS A 212 -8.94 -10.63 -7.83
C LYS A 212 -8.10 -10.33 -6.60
N LEU A 213 -8.71 -9.65 -5.63
CA LEU A 213 -8.13 -9.51 -4.30
C LEU A 213 -8.25 -10.83 -3.55
N GLU A 214 -7.15 -11.35 -3.02
CA GLU A 214 -7.15 -12.61 -2.28
C GLU A 214 -8.04 -12.54 -1.03
N GLY A 215 -8.81 -13.60 -0.78
CA GLY A 215 -9.64 -13.72 0.43
C GLY A 215 -10.92 -12.87 0.45
N LEU A 216 -11.26 -12.19 -0.65
CA LEU A 216 -12.58 -11.59 -0.81
C LEU A 216 -13.53 -12.53 -1.53
N ASP A 217 -14.75 -12.68 -0.97
CA ASP A 217 -15.80 -13.44 -1.62
C ASP A 217 -16.51 -12.57 -2.66
N TYR A 218 -16.29 -12.87 -3.94
CA TYR A 218 -16.92 -12.17 -5.08
C TYR A 218 -18.31 -12.75 -5.44
N LYS A 219 -18.80 -13.71 -4.64
CA LYS A 219 -20.12 -14.29 -4.88
C LYS A 219 -21.21 -13.44 -4.25
N ARG A 220 -21.81 -12.64 -5.05
CA ARG A 220 -23.23 -12.25 -4.92
C ARG A 220 -23.89 -12.23 -6.27
#